data_e51aff99396131de7ada232c190ddf12
#
_entry.id   e51aff99396131de7ada232c190ddf12
#
_cell.length_a   1.000
_cell.length_b   1.000
_cell.length_c   1.000
_cell.angle_alpha   90.00
_cell.angle_beta   90.00
_cell.angle_gamma   90.00
#
_symmetry.space_group_name_H-M   'P 1'
#
loop_
_entity.id
_entity.type
_entity.pdbx_description
1 polymer ?
#
loop_
_entity_poly.entity_id
_entity_poly.type
_entity_poly.pdbx_seq_one_letter_code
_entity_poly.pdbx_strand_id
1 'polypeptide(L)'
;MISKNHDVYKKHFSQFRAISGFLFIFFIAGCSPHLTAQDRSKDIEFLAQWAKDCHPLVELDQKYKGLPNYADLKPKYVQLAEKAKNNEEFFKVVYGYFNLISASGHGFLLSGLSLDGYMLEALFHGGITSDIPWYKFPRASYWAKLFEDRCYVHPPFRIVRRENEYFTRDDWHSKGRTIPAGSRIRQVNGMTCSGYVDRLKEQTWLRYMSGNVDWITKNLLVVNEGKGFRGWKVDFLCPDGTMAEMFVPYKKGLSSRTSEFTDWGKNGNCVCVELTCEVGYIRVKSMGGIFIKNDRKKISEFLERSGGKYGKLVIDIRHNSGGLVYYGCDNLIRPFLDQTVVYKQTTGLKRKILTRLGPQAVQSLRRGVSTWAYDLKTEEINPPEGFDGDEWVFYEITRELKPSDRYNFSGDIYVLIDGGTASAADNYANDVRRIGYAKLVGQRTYGSAGAYFNPVLVRLPASGMIFVLEADLLVNTDGTYNEISGTAPDIELPPCELPASVTKDELLRDEWIAKIVEGVVGGKTHGG
;
A
#
# COMPACT_ATOMS: atom_id res chain seq x y z
N MET A 1 -23.40 17.75 14.81
CA MET A 1 -23.64 16.30 14.96
C MET A 1 -22.37 15.43 14.87
N ILE A 2 -21.29 15.92 14.27
CA ILE A 2 -20.01 15.20 14.06
C ILE A 2 -19.16 15.08 15.35
N SER A 3 -19.28 16.00 16.33
CA SER A 3 -18.50 15.94 17.58
C SER A 3 -18.94 14.80 18.52
N LYS A 4 -20.20 14.41 18.49
CA LYS A 4 -20.72 13.35 19.36
C LYS A 4 -20.24 11.94 18.99
N ASN A 5 -19.94 11.69 17.72
CA ASN A 5 -19.45 10.38 17.28
C ASN A 5 -17.97 10.14 17.65
N HIS A 6 -17.16 11.20 17.72
CA HIS A 6 -15.74 11.06 18.07
C HIS A 6 -15.52 10.71 19.56
N ASP A 7 -16.35 11.23 20.44
CA ASP A 7 -16.30 10.90 21.87
C ASP A 7 -16.86 9.51 22.16
N VAL A 8 -17.81 9.05 21.35
CA VAL A 8 -18.29 7.67 21.34
C VAL A 8 -17.14 6.72 20.93
N TYR A 9 -16.37 7.02 19.89
CA TYR A 9 -15.21 6.21 19.51
C TYR A 9 -14.12 6.16 20.59
N LYS A 10 -13.78 7.29 21.22
CA LYS A 10 -12.79 7.31 22.31
C LYS A 10 -13.27 6.56 23.56
N LYS A 11 -14.52 6.69 23.91
CA LYS A 11 -15.13 6.02 25.08
C LYS A 11 -15.24 4.51 24.84
N HIS A 12 -15.56 4.10 23.62
CA HIS A 12 -15.55 2.70 23.22
C HIS A 12 -14.12 2.15 23.14
N PHE A 13 -13.14 2.91 22.69
CA PHE A 13 -11.73 2.46 22.61
C PHE A 13 -11.10 2.28 24.01
N SER A 14 -11.46 3.08 25.02
CA SER A 14 -10.98 2.91 26.40
C SER A 14 -11.68 1.77 27.13
N GLN A 15 -12.98 1.61 26.97
CA GLN A 15 -13.71 0.41 27.43
C GLN A 15 -13.23 -0.85 26.72
N PHE A 16 -12.76 -0.71 25.52
CA PHE A 16 -12.21 -1.73 24.66
C PHE A 16 -10.91 -2.36 25.18
N ARG A 17 -9.98 -1.58 25.74
CA ARG A 17 -8.78 -2.12 26.40
C ARG A 17 -9.10 -3.01 27.59
N ALA A 18 -10.18 -2.75 28.29
CA ALA A 18 -10.64 -3.57 29.42
C ALA A 18 -11.34 -4.85 28.94
N ILE A 19 -12.16 -4.79 27.88
CA ILE A 19 -12.90 -5.93 27.33
C ILE A 19 -11.99 -6.79 26.45
N SER A 20 -11.07 -6.20 25.67
CA SER A 20 -10.09 -6.95 24.88
C SER A 20 -9.12 -7.75 25.75
N GLY A 21 -8.75 -7.24 26.92
CA GLY A 21 -7.98 -8.01 27.91
C GLY A 21 -8.71 -9.25 28.43
N PHE A 22 -10.04 -9.22 28.54
CA PHE A 22 -10.85 -10.35 29.02
C PHE A 22 -11.24 -11.33 27.90
N LEU A 23 -11.54 -10.85 26.70
CA LEU A 23 -11.80 -11.68 25.53
C LEU A 23 -10.52 -12.28 24.94
N PHE A 24 -9.39 -11.61 25.04
CA PHE A 24 -8.08 -12.08 24.58
C PHE A 24 -7.61 -13.34 25.29
N ILE A 25 -7.97 -13.55 26.56
CA ILE A 25 -7.59 -14.74 27.34
C ILE A 25 -8.37 -16.00 26.90
N PHE A 26 -9.60 -15.86 26.41
CA PHE A 26 -10.42 -16.99 25.97
C PHE A 26 -10.22 -17.37 24.48
N PHE A 27 -9.66 -16.49 23.64
CA PHE A 27 -9.50 -16.71 22.20
C PHE A 27 -8.08 -17.08 21.76
N ILE A 28 -7.07 -17.06 22.64
CA ILE A 28 -5.67 -17.41 22.31
C ILE A 28 -5.45 -18.90 22.03
N ALA A 29 -6.37 -19.75 22.42
CA ALA A 29 -6.35 -21.15 22.05
C ALA A 29 -7.09 -21.42 20.72
N GLY A 30 -6.73 -20.71 19.66
CA GLY A 30 -7.11 -21.12 18.31
C GLY A 30 -6.52 -22.50 18.06
N CYS A 31 -7.34 -23.56 18.27
CA CYS A 31 -6.93 -24.92 18.02
C CYS A 31 -6.38 -25.01 16.61
N SER A 32 -5.17 -25.55 16.49
CA SER A 32 -4.56 -25.88 15.20
C SER A 32 -5.59 -26.65 14.35
N PRO A 33 -6.00 -26.13 13.18
CA PRO A 33 -7.00 -26.83 12.39
C PRO A 33 -6.44 -28.16 11.90
N HIS A 34 -7.20 -29.22 12.14
CA HIS A 34 -6.90 -30.50 11.51
C HIS A 34 -7.49 -30.49 10.10
N LEU A 35 -6.63 -30.57 9.09
CA LEU A 35 -7.01 -30.52 7.68
C LEU A 35 -6.58 -31.80 6.99
N THR A 36 -7.52 -32.48 6.33
CA THR A 36 -7.23 -33.59 5.42
C THR A 36 -6.59 -33.09 4.13
N ALA A 37 -6.01 -33.96 3.33
CA ALA A 37 -5.51 -33.61 2.00
C ALA A 37 -6.62 -32.99 1.12
N GLN A 38 -7.83 -33.58 1.19
CA GLN A 38 -9.00 -33.08 0.46
C GLN A 38 -9.45 -31.68 0.96
N ASP A 39 -9.34 -31.36 2.26
CA ASP A 39 -9.64 -30.05 2.77
C ASP A 39 -8.66 -29.01 2.25
N ARG A 40 -7.39 -29.38 2.13
CA ARG A 40 -6.34 -28.49 1.62
C ARG A 40 -6.49 -28.20 0.14
N SER A 41 -6.83 -29.21 -0.68
CA SER A 41 -7.09 -29.00 -2.12
C SER A 41 -8.31 -28.11 -2.36
N LYS A 42 -9.39 -28.28 -1.58
CA LYS A 42 -10.60 -27.43 -1.66
C LYS A 42 -10.31 -25.94 -1.50
N ASP A 43 -9.37 -25.56 -0.62
CA ASP A 43 -9.02 -24.16 -0.41
C ASP A 43 -8.33 -23.57 -1.65
N ILE A 44 -7.45 -24.29 -2.32
CA ILE A 44 -6.80 -23.87 -3.57
C ILE A 44 -7.84 -23.74 -4.70
N GLU A 45 -8.70 -24.75 -4.85
CA GLU A 45 -9.78 -24.74 -5.84
C GLU A 45 -10.73 -23.56 -5.64
N PHE A 46 -11.09 -23.28 -4.38
CA PHE A 46 -11.92 -22.15 -4.01
C PHE A 46 -11.26 -20.80 -4.37
N LEU A 47 -9.98 -20.62 -4.04
CA LEU A 47 -9.23 -19.42 -4.40
C LEU A 47 -9.18 -19.22 -5.92
N ALA A 48 -8.90 -20.28 -6.68
CA ALA A 48 -8.86 -20.23 -8.13
C ALA A 48 -10.22 -19.81 -8.72
N GLN A 49 -11.30 -20.43 -8.21
CA GLN A 49 -12.66 -20.11 -8.66
C GLN A 49 -13.05 -18.68 -8.27
N TRP A 50 -12.68 -18.26 -7.07
CA TRP A 50 -12.94 -16.88 -6.61
C TRP A 50 -12.19 -15.86 -7.46
N ALA A 51 -10.93 -16.13 -7.77
CA ALA A 51 -10.12 -15.26 -8.65
C ALA A 51 -10.76 -15.10 -10.02
N LYS A 52 -11.19 -16.20 -10.65
CA LYS A 52 -11.87 -16.18 -11.93
C LYS A 52 -13.17 -15.37 -11.91
N ASP A 53 -13.99 -15.60 -10.88
CA ASP A 53 -15.36 -15.08 -10.83
C ASP A 53 -15.43 -13.63 -10.34
N CYS A 54 -14.51 -13.22 -9.47
CA CYS A 54 -14.69 -12.01 -8.67
C CYS A 54 -13.49 -11.04 -8.68
N HIS A 55 -12.27 -11.51 -8.96
CA HIS A 55 -11.10 -10.64 -8.87
C HIS A 55 -10.91 -9.83 -10.15
N PRO A 56 -10.94 -8.49 -10.10
CA PRO A 56 -10.89 -7.67 -11.31
C PRO A 56 -9.50 -7.58 -11.94
N LEU A 57 -8.43 -7.88 -11.18
CA LEU A 57 -7.07 -7.56 -11.62
C LEU A 57 -6.29 -8.76 -12.16
N VAL A 58 -6.69 -9.99 -11.87
CA VAL A 58 -5.87 -11.17 -12.15
C VAL A 58 -5.55 -11.37 -13.64
N GLU A 59 -6.52 -11.13 -14.51
CA GLU A 59 -6.34 -11.23 -15.96
C GLU A 59 -5.51 -10.05 -16.50
N LEU A 60 -5.68 -8.87 -15.92
CA LEU A 60 -4.93 -7.67 -16.26
C LEU A 60 -3.47 -7.79 -15.81
N ASP A 61 -3.21 -8.34 -14.63
CA ASP A 61 -1.86 -8.63 -14.15
C ASP A 61 -1.12 -9.59 -15.08
N GLN A 62 -1.80 -10.63 -15.57
CA GLN A 62 -1.23 -11.55 -16.55
C GLN A 62 -0.90 -10.84 -17.88
N LYS A 63 -1.86 -10.05 -18.38
CA LYS A 63 -1.72 -9.34 -19.64
C LYS A 63 -0.64 -8.26 -19.62
N TYR A 64 -0.61 -7.44 -18.57
CA TYR A 64 0.23 -6.23 -18.53
C TYR A 64 1.54 -6.41 -17.76
N LYS A 65 1.62 -7.39 -16.83
CA LYS A 65 2.83 -7.66 -16.02
C LYS A 65 3.52 -8.96 -16.39
N GLY A 66 2.95 -9.73 -17.33
CA GLY A 66 3.53 -11.01 -17.75
C GLY A 66 3.58 -12.05 -16.63
N LEU A 67 2.67 -11.97 -15.66
CA LEU A 67 2.62 -12.92 -14.57
C LEU A 67 2.17 -14.31 -15.06
N PRO A 68 2.63 -15.39 -14.41
CA PRO A 68 2.18 -16.74 -14.74
C PRO A 68 0.66 -16.85 -14.61
N ASN A 69 0.05 -17.60 -15.51
CA ASN A 69 -1.37 -17.86 -15.44
C ASN A 69 -1.69 -18.72 -14.20
N TYR A 70 -2.43 -18.16 -13.25
CA TYR A 70 -2.83 -18.85 -12.02
C TYR A 70 -3.66 -20.10 -12.29
N ALA A 71 -4.48 -20.11 -13.37
CA ALA A 71 -5.32 -21.23 -13.73
C ALA A 71 -4.48 -22.43 -14.24
N ASP A 72 -3.43 -22.18 -15.01
CA ASP A 72 -2.50 -23.21 -15.48
C ASP A 72 -1.69 -23.81 -14.33
N LEU A 73 -1.37 -22.99 -13.32
CA LEU A 73 -0.64 -23.43 -12.14
C LEU A 73 -1.53 -24.09 -11.08
N LYS A 74 -2.86 -23.95 -11.16
CA LYS A 74 -3.79 -24.54 -10.19
C LYS A 74 -3.54 -26.04 -9.91
N PRO A 75 -3.38 -26.93 -10.92
CA PRO A 75 -3.14 -28.37 -10.66
C PRO A 75 -1.88 -28.63 -9.83
N LYS A 76 -0.80 -27.87 -10.10
CA LYS A 76 0.44 -27.94 -9.32
C LYS A 76 0.20 -27.58 -7.85
N TYR A 77 -0.52 -26.48 -7.58
CA TYR A 77 -0.78 -26.01 -6.23
C TYR A 77 -1.76 -26.90 -5.47
N VAL A 78 -2.76 -27.47 -6.13
CA VAL A 78 -3.64 -28.51 -5.58
C VAL A 78 -2.78 -29.69 -5.10
N GLN A 79 -1.90 -30.22 -5.95
CA GLN A 79 -1.03 -31.34 -5.59
C GLN A 79 -0.07 -31.00 -4.44
N LEU A 80 0.50 -29.78 -4.42
CA LEU A 80 1.35 -29.32 -3.32
C LEU A 80 0.56 -29.22 -2.00
N ALA A 81 -0.67 -28.73 -2.05
CA ALA A 81 -1.54 -28.62 -0.88
C ALA A 81 -1.90 -30.00 -0.29
N GLU A 82 -2.22 -30.96 -1.14
CA GLU A 82 -2.50 -32.33 -0.72
C GLU A 82 -1.29 -33.01 -0.06
N LYS A 83 -0.09 -32.78 -0.61
CA LYS A 83 1.18 -33.34 -0.12
C LYS A 83 1.75 -32.63 1.10
N ALA A 84 1.22 -31.48 1.49
CA ALA A 84 1.71 -30.73 2.64
C ALA A 84 1.59 -31.56 3.92
N LYS A 85 2.71 -31.71 4.64
CA LYS A 85 2.80 -32.57 5.82
C LYS A 85 2.19 -31.96 7.08
N ASN A 86 2.12 -30.63 7.13
CA ASN A 86 1.65 -29.88 8.28
C ASN A 86 1.03 -28.54 7.83
N ASN A 87 0.45 -27.83 8.79
CA ASN A 87 -0.21 -26.55 8.51
C ASN A 87 0.76 -25.47 8.02
N GLU A 88 2.03 -25.54 8.41
CA GLU A 88 3.04 -24.58 7.96
C GLU A 88 3.36 -24.74 6.47
N GLU A 89 3.57 -25.98 6.02
CA GLU A 89 3.80 -26.26 4.60
C GLU A 89 2.56 -25.91 3.78
N PHE A 90 1.37 -26.27 4.29
CA PHE A 90 0.11 -25.92 3.64
C PHE A 90 -0.08 -24.39 3.53
N PHE A 91 0.20 -23.65 4.61
CA PHE A 91 0.14 -22.20 4.60
C PHE A 91 1.04 -21.58 3.51
N LYS A 92 2.27 -22.08 3.37
CA LYS A 92 3.19 -21.63 2.30
C LYS A 92 2.61 -21.86 0.91
N VAL A 93 1.99 -23.00 0.69
CA VAL A 93 1.34 -23.33 -0.59
C VAL A 93 0.19 -22.38 -0.88
N VAL A 94 -0.73 -22.22 0.08
CA VAL A 94 -1.89 -21.30 -0.08
C VAL A 94 -1.43 -19.88 -0.33
N TYR A 95 -0.48 -19.39 0.48
CA TYR A 95 0.01 -18.02 0.36
C TYR A 95 0.76 -17.78 -0.96
N GLY A 96 1.52 -18.78 -1.42
CA GLY A 96 2.16 -18.73 -2.73
C GLY A 96 1.17 -18.68 -3.88
N TYR A 97 0.10 -19.46 -3.83
CA TYR A 97 -0.97 -19.40 -4.82
C TYR A 97 -1.72 -18.07 -4.77
N PHE A 98 -2.01 -17.59 -3.56
CA PHE A 98 -2.63 -16.29 -3.35
C PHE A 98 -1.81 -15.14 -3.97
N ASN A 99 -0.48 -15.19 -3.89
CA ASN A 99 0.39 -14.17 -4.49
C ASN A 99 0.29 -14.11 -6.03
N LEU A 100 -0.06 -15.21 -6.69
CA LEU A 100 -0.29 -15.22 -8.14
C LEU A 100 -1.58 -14.49 -8.54
N ILE A 101 -2.55 -14.42 -7.64
CA ILE A 101 -3.85 -13.81 -7.90
C ILE A 101 -4.00 -12.41 -7.30
N SER A 102 -3.08 -12.00 -6.45
CA SER A 102 -3.14 -10.71 -5.74
C SER A 102 -1.88 -9.86 -5.95
N ALA A 103 -1.33 -9.87 -7.15
CA ALA A 103 -0.11 -9.14 -7.47
C ALA A 103 -0.32 -7.63 -7.46
N SER A 104 -1.50 -7.16 -7.85
CA SER A 104 -1.93 -5.77 -7.84
C SER A 104 -3.01 -5.51 -6.80
N GLY A 105 -3.23 -4.25 -6.47
CA GLY A 105 -4.27 -3.84 -5.53
C GLY A 105 -4.00 -4.21 -4.07
N HIS A 106 -5.05 -4.22 -3.26
CA HIS A 106 -5.01 -4.46 -1.81
C HIS A 106 -5.13 -5.95 -1.45
N GLY A 107 -4.28 -6.81 -2.02
CA GLY A 107 -4.28 -8.24 -1.68
C GLY A 107 -3.36 -8.57 -0.51
N PHE A 108 -3.88 -9.08 0.63
CA PHE A 108 -3.08 -9.55 1.76
C PHE A 108 -3.83 -10.53 2.66
N LEU A 109 -3.10 -11.34 3.43
CA LEU A 109 -3.67 -12.14 4.50
C LEU A 109 -4.11 -11.23 5.66
N LEU A 110 -5.35 -11.37 6.11
CA LEU A 110 -5.86 -10.60 7.24
C LEU A 110 -5.18 -11.04 8.54
N SER A 111 -4.48 -10.13 9.21
CA SER A 111 -3.70 -10.40 10.42
C SER A 111 -3.67 -9.20 11.38
N GLY A 112 -3.21 -9.42 12.61
CA GLY A 112 -2.98 -8.39 13.60
C GLY A 112 -4.20 -7.53 13.90
N LEU A 113 -3.96 -6.24 14.10
CA LEU A 113 -5.00 -5.26 14.43
C LEU A 113 -6.12 -5.17 13.38
N SER A 114 -5.81 -5.48 12.11
CA SER A 114 -6.84 -5.51 11.06
C SER A 114 -7.80 -6.67 11.25
N LEU A 115 -7.31 -7.85 11.62
CA LEU A 115 -8.15 -9.01 11.92
C LEU A 115 -9.08 -8.72 13.11
N ASP A 116 -8.54 -8.12 14.17
CA ASP A 116 -9.32 -7.73 15.35
C ASP A 116 -10.37 -6.68 15.00
N GLY A 117 -10.01 -5.69 14.19
CA GLY A 117 -10.92 -4.62 13.72
C GLY A 117 -12.10 -5.17 12.95
N TYR A 118 -11.87 -6.03 11.96
CA TYR A 118 -12.94 -6.64 11.17
C TYR A 118 -13.80 -7.63 11.97
N MET A 119 -13.19 -8.37 12.90
CA MET A 119 -13.96 -9.24 13.81
C MET A 119 -14.95 -8.45 14.65
N LEU A 120 -14.53 -7.31 15.14
CA LEU A 120 -15.37 -6.43 15.96
C LEU A 120 -16.42 -5.73 15.14
N GLU A 121 -16.10 -5.31 13.92
CA GLU A 121 -17.07 -4.79 12.98
C GLU A 121 -18.16 -5.85 12.70
N ALA A 122 -17.76 -7.09 12.46
CA ALA A 122 -18.70 -8.19 12.28
C ALA A 122 -19.57 -8.47 13.51
N LEU A 123 -19.00 -8.31 14.71
CA LEU A 123 -19.72 -8.51 15.98
C LEU A 123 -20.75 -7.40 16.25
N PHE A 124 -20.37 -6.13 16.05
CA PHE A 124 -21.20 -4.99 16.43
C PHE A 124 -22.10 -4.44 15.33
N HIS A 125 -21.69 -4.62 14.07
CA HIS A 125 -22.36 -4.02 12.91
C HIS A 125 -22.89 -5.04 11.90
N GLY A 126 -22.82 -6.34 12.22
CA GLY A 126 -23.33 -7.40 11.32
C GLY A 126 -22.52 -7.61 10.05
N GLY A 127 -21.26 -7.16 10.04
CA GLY A 127 -20.35 -7.40 8.91
C GLY A 127 -20.63 -6.47 7.72
N ILE A 128 -20.32 -5.20 7.84
CA ILE A 128 -20.56 -4.21 6.77
C ILE A 128 -19.72 -4.49 5.53
N THR A 129 -18.54 -5.08 5.69
CA THR A 129 -17.58 -5.35 4.60
C THR A 129 -17.47 -6.82 4.21
N SER A 130 -18.14 -7.72 4.92
CA SER A 130 -18.14 -9.15 4.61
C SER A 130 -19.33 -9.88 5.23
N ASP A 131 -19.75 -10.97 4.59
CA ASP A 131 -20.72 -11.92 5.15
C ASP A 131 -20.10 -12.93 6.13
N ILE A 132 -18.88 -12.66 6.62
CA ILE A 132 -18.18 -13.53 7.55
C ILE A 132 -18.69 -13.27 8.96
N PRO A 133 -19.44 -14.20 9.59
CA PRO A 133 -19.88 -14.05 10.96
C PRO A 133 -18.69 -13.98 11.91
N TRP A 134 -18.78 -13.14 12.95
CA TRP A 134 -17.72 -12.90 13.94
C TRP A 134 -17.11 -14.20 14.52
N TYR A 135 -17.93 -15.23 14.76
CA TYR A 135 -17.49 -16.51 15.33
C TYR A 135 -16.60 -17.36 14.40
N LYS A 136 -16.43 -16.95 13.14
CA LYS A 136 -15.51 -17.57 12.17
C LYS A 136 -14.12 -16.95 12.16
N PHE A 137 -13.93 -15.77 12.75
CA PHE A 137 -12.63 -15.11 12.80
C PHE A 137 -11.58 -15.81 13.69
N PRO A 138 -11.91 -16.43 14.83
CA PRO A 138 -10.90 -17.08 15.68
C PRO A 138 -10.04 -18.10 14.96
N ARG A 139 -10.61 -18.82 13.98
CA ARG A 139 -9.84 -19.77 13.16
C ARG A 139 -8.82 -19.07 12.26
N ALA A 140 -9.12 -17.87 11.79
CA ALA A 140 -8.19 -17.05 11.04
C ALA A 140 -7.01 -16.58 11.90
N SER A 141 -7.23 -16.34 13.20
CA SER A 141 -6.17 -15.91 14.13
C SER A 141 -5.02 -16.92 14.25
N TYR A 142 -5.29 -18.23 14.11
CA TYR A 142 -4.23 -19.24 14.06
C TYR A 142 -3.27 -19.00 12.88
N TRP A 143 -3.81 -18.71 11.70
CA TRP A 143 -3.04 -18.47 10.49
C TRP A 143 -2.35 -17.11 10.51
N ALA A 144 -3.03 -16.09 11.02
CA ALA A 144 -2.46 -14.76 11.25
C ALA A 144 -1.23 -14.85 12.16
N LYS A 145 -1.33 -15.59 13.28
CA LYS A 145 -0.19 -15.82 14.18
C LYS A 145 0.93 -16.60 13.51
N LEU A 146 0.61 -17.61 12.72
CA LEU A 146 1.61 -18.36 11.95
C LEU A 146 2.35 -17.47 10.96
N PHE A 147 1.65 -16.49 10.36
CA PHE A 147 2.23 -15.47 9.49
C PHE A 147 3.10 -14.48 10.26
N GLU A 148 2.63 -13.99 11.41
CA GLU A 148 3.33 -13.02 12.26
C GLU A 148 4.57 -13.61 12.92
N ASP A 149 4.50 -14.87 13.40
CA ASP A 149 5.64 -15.58 13.97
C ASP A 149 6.79 -15.80 12.97
N ARG A 150 6.50 -15.62 11.67
CA ARG A 150 7.46 -15.67 10.57
C ARG A 150 7.79 -14.28 10.04
N CYS A 151 7.90 -13.32 10.94
CA CYS A 151 8.26 -11.94 10.63
C CYS A 151 9.34 -11.89 9.55
N TYR A 152 9.17 -11.00 8.61
CA TYR A 152 10.24 -10.63 7.70
C TYR A 152 11.50 -10.34 8.50
N VAL A 153 12.60 -10.91 8.09
CA VAL A 153 13.91 -10.62 8.64
C VAL A 153 14.69 -9.78 7.64
N HIS A 154 15.50 -8.89 8.14
CA HIS A 154 16.27 -7.96 7.32
C HIS A 154 17.69 -7.81 7.87
N PRO A 155 18.66 -7.36 7.05
CA PRO A 155 20.00 -7.09 7.52
C PRO A 155 20.02 -5.90 8.49
N PRO A 156 21.07 -5.76 9.30
CA PRO A 156 21.23 -4.65 10.25
C PRO A 156 21.64 -3.32 9.59
N PHE A 157 21.71 -3.26 8.27
CA PHE A 157 22.02 -2.09 7.46
C PHE A 157 21.01 -1.96 6.31
N ARG A 158 20.93 -0.79 5.69
CA ARG A 158 20.08 -0.53 4.53
C ARG A 158 20.81 -0.94 3.25
N ILE A 159 20.05 -1.41 2.27
CA ILE A 159 20.52 -1.75 0.93
C ILE A 159 19.89 -0.78 -0.06
N VAL A 160 20.68 -0.30 -1.01
CA VAL A 160 20.23 0.46 -2.16
C VAL A 160 20.57 -0.32 -3.43
N ARG A 161 19.62 -0.36 -4.37
CA ARG A 161 19.83 -0.92 -5.70
C ARG A 161 20.08 0.22 -6.68
N ARG A 162 21.20 0.14 -7.40
CA ARG A 162 21.52 1.04 -8.52
C ARG A 162 21.68 0.16 -9.75
N GLU A 163 20.83 0.41 -10.76
CA GLU A 163 20.71 -0.45 -11.93
C GLU A 163 20.39 -1.90 -11.55
N ASN A 164 21.34 -2.82 -11.72
CA ASN A 164 21.19 -4.24 -11.36
C ASN A 164 22.13 -4.67 -10.24
N GLU A 165 22.72 -3.71 -9.51
CA GLU A 165 23.68 -3.95 -8.45
C GLU A 165 23.17 -3.47 -7.10
N TYR A 166 23.68 -4.07 -6.02
CA TYR A 166 23.24 -3.79 -4.66
C TYR A 166 24.40 -3.23 -3.84
N PHE A 167 24.14 -2.17 -3.07
CA PHE A 167 25.12 -1.48 -2.26
C PHE A 167 24.61 -1.28 -0.85
N THR A 168 25.52 -1.24 0.13
CA THR A 168 25.19 -0.77 1.48
C THR A 168 24.95 0.74 1.44
N ARG A 169 23.89 1.19 2.10
CA ARG A 169 23.59 2.64 2.21
C ARG A 169 24.29 3.27 3.41
N ASP A 170 24.54 2.49 4.45
CA ASP A 170 25.13 2.94 5.72
C ASP A 170 26.37 2.13 6.03
N ASP A 171 27.27 2.71 6.84
CA ASP A 171 28.34 1.97 7.47
C ASP A 171 27.77 0.90 8.41
N TRP A 172 28.30 -0.31 8.32
CA TRP A 172 27.93 -1.40 9.19
C TRP A 172 29.12 -1.94 9.97
N HIS A 173 29.02 -1.87 11.30
CA HIS A 173 30.06 -2.33 12.21
C HIS A 173 29.66 -3.67 12.84
N SER A 174 30.51 -4.68 12.72
CA SER A 174 30.31 -5.99 13.34
C SER A 174 31.63 -6.65 13.66
N LYS A 175 31.75 -7.17 14.87
CA LYS A 175 32.94 -7.93 15.35
C LYS A 175 34.29 -7.26 15.04
N GLY A 176 34.37 -5.94 15.25
CA GLY A 176 35.60 -5.18 15.03
C GLY A 176 35.94 -4.88 13.57
N ARG A 177 35.03 -5.20 12.64
CA ARG A 177 35.18 -4.86 11.22
C ARG A 177 34.10 -3.87 10.81
N THR A 178 34.41 -3.00 9.86
CA THR A 178 33.48 -2.05 9.27
C THR A 178 33.30 -2.38 7.79
N ILE A 179 32.06 -2.47 7.36
CA ILE A 179 31.67 -2.45 5.94
C ILE A 179 31.20 -1.02 5.66
N PRO A 180 31.94 -0.24 4.88
CA PRO A 180 31.60 1.15 4.59
C PRO A 180 30.30 1.28 3.78
N ALA A 181 29.61 2.41 3.90
CA ALA A 181 28.55 2.80 2.98
C ALA A 181 29.09 2.81 1.54
N GLY A 182 28.25 2.40 0.58
CA GLY A 182 28.66 2.25 -0.81
C GLY A 182 29.39 0.95 -1.14
N SER A 183 29.54 0.02 -0.17
CA SER A 183 30.10 -1.31 -0.45
C SER A 183 29.14 -2.11 -1.32
N ARG A 184 29.63 -2.66 -2.44
CA ARG A 184 28.86 -3.47 -3.36
C ARG A 184 28.69 -4.90 -2.85
N ILE A 185 27.47 -5.40 -2.80
CA ILE A 185 27.18 -6.80 -2.49
C ILE A 185 27.43 -7.64 -3.75
N ARG A 186 28.37 -8.58 -3.67
CA ARG A 186 28.79 -9.44 -4.78
C ARG A 186 28.06 -10.77 -4.78
N GLN A 187 27.99 -11.41 -3.61
CA GLN A 187 27.37 -12.71 -3.43
C GLN A 187 26.62 -12.79 -2.11
N VAL A 188 25.58 -13.60 -2.10
CA VAL A 188 24.78 -13.96 -0.92
C VAL A 188 24.71 -15.48 -0.83
N ASN A 189 25.19 -16.06 0.26
CA ASN A 189 25.23 -17.51 0.48
C ASN A 189 25.91 -18.27 -0.69
N GLY A 190 26.95 -17.71 -1.28
CA GLY A 190 27.70 -18.28 -2.39
C GLY A 190 27.03 -18.13 -3.78
N MET A 191 25.92 -17.43 -3.86
CA MET A 191 25.22 -17.14 -5.12
C MET A 191 25.43 -15.69 -5.55
N THR A 192 25.43 -15.43 -6.85
CA THR A 192 25.30 -14.05 -7.36
C THR A 192 24.00 -13.42 -6.88
N CYS A 193 23.96 -12.09 -6.79
CA CYS A 193 22.74 -11.40 -6.33
C CYS A 193 21.53 -11.72 -7.21
N SER A 194 21.69 -11.82 -8.53
CA SER A 194 20.62 -12.23 -9.45
C SER A 194 20.15 -13.65 -9.17
N GLY A 195 21.07 -14.62 -9.06
CA GLY A 195 20.71 -16.01 -8.75
C GLY A 195 20.04 -16.16 -7.38
N TYR A 196 20.45 -15.35 -6.40
CA TYR A 196 19.80 -15.32 -5.09
C TYR A 196 18.37 -14.75 -5.17
N VAL A 197 18.17 -13.67 -5.94
CA VAL A 197 16.83 -13.09 -6.20
C VAL A 197 15.94 -14.08 -6.92
N ASP A 198 16.46 -14.78 -7.95
CA ASP A 198 15.67 -15.78 -8.70
C ASP A 198 15.25 -16.93 -7.78
N ARG A 199 16.17 -17.41 -6.93
CA ARG A 199 15.83 -18.39 -5.90
C ARG A 199 14.76 -17.88 -4.93
N LEU A 200 14.81 -16.61 -4.52
CA LEU A 200 13.76 -16.03 -3.67
C LEU A 200 12.40 -15.95 -4.38
N LYS A 201 12.40 -15.65 -5.68
CA LYS A 201 11.19 -15.64 -6.51
C LYS A 201 10.54 -17.03 -6.63
N GLU A 202 11.33 -18.09 -6.61
CA GLU A 202 10.83 -19.46 -6.57
C GLU A 202 10.20 -19.82 -5.22
N GLN A 203 10.50 -19.09 -4.16
CA GLN A 203 9.86 -19.25 -2.87
C GLN A 203 8.45 -18.64 -2.93
N THR A 204 7.46 -19.47 -3.20
CA THR A 204 6.08 -19.13 -3.55
C THR A 204 5.28 -18.32 -2.54
N TRP A 205 5.84 -18.00 -1.38
CA TRP A 205 5.19 -17.25 -0.31
C TRP A 205 5.67 -15.78 -0.19
N LEU A 206 6.60 -15.36 -1.05
CA LEU A 206 7.00 -13.96 -1.15
C LEU A 206 6.03 -13.22 -2.08
N ARG A 207 5.49 -12.12 -1.58
CA ARG A 207 4.54 -11.31 -2.35
C ARG A 207 5.24 -10.62 -3.51
N TYR A 208 4.73 -10.82 -4.72
CA TYR A 208 5.05 -9.95 -5.85
C TYR A 208 4.36 -8.60 -5.60
N MET A 209 5.12 -7.58 -5.29
CA MET A 209 4.57 -6.24 -5.25
C MET A 209 4.44 -5.72 -6.67
N SER A 210 3.26 -5.24 -7.00
CA SER A 210 2.94 -4.63 -8.28
C SER A 210 3.62 -3.26 -8.42
N GLY A 211 3.79 -2.84 -9.63
CA GLY A 211 4.55 -1.67 -10.02
C GLY A 211 5.97 -2.07 -10.42
N ASN A 212 6.72 -1.15 -11.00
CA ASN A 212 8.08 -1.37 -11.52
C ASN A 212 9.12 -1.74 -10.43
N VAL A 213 8.65 -2.04 -9.21
CA VAL A 213 9.50 -2.37 -8.06
C VAL A 213 9.13 -3.77 -7.56
N ASP A 214 9.83 -4.78 -8.06
CA ASP A 214 9.92 -6.08 -7.41
C ASP A 214 10.57 -5.88 -6.03
N TRP A 215 9.76 -6.00 -4.95
CA TRP A 215 10.22 -5.75 -3.59
C TRP A 215 11.40 -6.65 -3.20
N ILE A 216 11.42 -7.90 -3.65
CA ILE A 216 12.52 -8.83 -3.44
C ILE A 216 13.77 -8.31 -4.15
N THR A 217 13.59 -7.85 -5.39
CA THR A 217 14.68 -7.31 -6.20
C THR A 217 15.24 -6.03 -5.58
N LYS A 218 14.43 -5.23 -4.92
CA LYS A 218 14.87 -3.99 -4.26
C LYS A 218 15.57 -4.26 -2.93
N ASN A 219 15.16 -5.28 -2.19
CA ASN A 219 15.60 -5.48 -0.80
C ASN A 219 16.54 -6.67 -0.59
N LEU A 220 16.94 -7.39 -1.61
CA LEU A 220 17.87 -8.54 -1.67
C LEU A 220 17.91 -9.46 -0.42
N LEU A 221 18.24 -8.94 0.76
CA LEU A 221 18.41 -9.67 2.02
C LEU A 221 17.16 -9.59 2.91
N VAL A 222 16.01 -9.75 2.34
CA VAL A 222 14.76 -9.85 3.09
C VAL A 222 14.15 -11.22 2.86
N VAL A 223 14.07 -12.00 3.91
CA VAL A 223 13.58 -13.37 3.85
C VAL A 223 12.58 -13.61 4.96
N ASN A 224 11.59 -14.42 4.70
CA ASN A 224 10.73 -15.00 5.72
C ASN A 224 11.14 -16.47 5.96
N GLU A 225 12.24 -16.66 6.61
CA GLU A 225 12.80 -17.98 6.90
C GLU A 225 12.23 -18.54 8.21
N GLY A 226 12.01 -19.85 8.23
CA GLY A 226 11.51 -20.57 9.41
C GLY A 226 12.48 -20.59 10.59
N LYS A 227 12.06 -21.27 11.66
CA LYS A 227 12.89 -21.52 12.85
C LYS A 227 14.23 -22.13 12.43
N GLY A 228 15.34 -21.44 12.76
CA GLY A 228 16.69 -21.93 12.43
C GLY A 228 17.50 -20.99 11.55
N PHE A 229 16.87 -20.08 10.83
CA PHE A 229 17.59 -19.07 10.08
C PHE A 229 18.42 -18.17 11.04
N ARG A 230 19.69 -17.95 10.72
CA ARG A 230 20.62 -17.17 11.56
C ARG A 230 21.09 -15.89 10.89
N GLY A 231 21.05 -15.82 9.55
CA GLY A 231 21.54 -14.72 8.75
C GLY A 231 22.13 -15.19 7.42
N TRP A 232 22.84 -14.31 6.76
CA TRP A 232 23.41 -14.51 5.44
C TRP A 232 24.94 -14.50 5.49
N LYS A 233 25.59 -15.31 4.68
CA LYS A 233 26.99 -15.16 4.32
C LYS A 233 27.03 -14.21 3.11
N VAL A 234 27.69 -13.06 3.26
CA VAL A 234 27.68 -11.99 2.23
C VAL A 234 29.11 -11.61 1.88
N ASP A 235 29.39 -11.53 0.58
CA ASP A 235 30.65 -11.02 0.05
C ASP A 235 30.46 -9.58 -0.43
N PHE A 236 31.26 -8.69 0.12
CA PHE A 236 31.27 -7.26 -0.18
C PHE A 236 32.53 -6.88 -0.97
N LEU A 237 32.39 -5.98 -1.92
CA LEU A 237 33.48 -5.21 -2.49
C LEU A 237 33.36 -3.78 -1.95
N CYS A 238 34.30 -3.41 -1.09
CA CYS A 238 34.35 -2.09 -0.46
C CYS A 238 34.76 -0.99 -1.46
N PRO A 239 34.45 0.29 -1.18
CA PRO A 239 34.83 1.39 -2.07
C PRO A 239 36.33 1.54 -2.33
N ASP A 240 37.16 1.08 -1.40
CA ASP A 240 38.65 1.03 -1.52
C ASP A 240 39.15 -0.15 -2.37
N GLY A 241 38.26 -0.96 -2.92
CA GLY A 241 38.60 -2.16 -3.71
C GLY A 241 38.85 -3.42 -2.87
N THR A 242 38.78 -3.36 -1.57
CA THR A 242 38.99 -4.55 -0.72
C THR A 242 37.78 -5.46 -0.73
N MET A 243 38.02 -6.78 -0.67
CA MET A 243 36.98 -7.79 -0.54
C MET A 243 36.79 -8.17 0.92
N ALA A 244 35.54 -8.23 1.37
CA ALA A 244 35.19 -8.66 2.72
C ALA A 244 34.08 -9.71 2.69
N GLU A 245 34.36 -10.88 3.27
CA GLU A 245 33.34 -11.89 3.55
C GLU A 245 32.86 -11.72 4.99
N MET A 246 31.53 -11.57 5.18
CA MET A 246 30.95 -11.36 6.49
C MET A 246 29.68 -12.20 6.67
N PHE A 247 29.49 -12.70 7.90
CA PHE A 247 28.20 -13.22 8.32
C PHE A 247 27.32 -12.06 8.79
N VAL A 248 26.22 -11.82 8.09
CA VAL A 248 25.25 -10.77 8.36
C VAL A 248 24.09 -11.37 9.17
N PRO A 249 23.98 -11.08 10.47
CA PRO A 249 22.87 -11.54 11.28
C PRO A 249 21.58 -10.83 10.86
N TYR A 250 20.45 -11.48 11.03
CA TYR A 250 19.17 -10.84 10.78
C TYR A 250 18.68 -10.02 11.98
N LYS A 251 17.84 -9.04 11.69
CA LYS A 251 16.94 -8.39 12.65
C LYS A 251 15.50 -8.77 12.33
N LYS A 252 14.67 -9.01 13.36
CA LYS A 252 13.24 -9.24 13.20
C LYS A 252 12.51 -7.92 13.00
N GLY A 253 11.52 -7.92 12.14
CA GLY A 253 10.62 -6.78 11.93
C GLY A 253 10.39 -6.46 10.46
N LEU A 254 9.40 -5.63 10.19
CA LEU A 254 9.14 -5.05 8.88
C LEU A 254 10.06 -3.85 8.67
N SER A 255 11.34 -4.07 8.34
CA SER A 255 12.32 -2.99 8.27
C SER A 255 12.16 -2.07 7.08
N SER A 256 11.53 -2.54 6.01
CA SER A 256 11.40 -1.72 4.80
C SER A 256 10.55 -0.46 5.00
N ARG A 257 9.68 -0.45 6.01
CA ARG A 257 8.86 0.75 6.33
C ARG A 257 9.48 1.67 7.38
N THR A 258 10.43 1.19 8.17
CA THR A 258 10.96 1.97 9.31
C THR A 258 12.35 2.52 9.09
N SER A 259 13.16 1.91 8.22
CA SER A 259 14.58 2.29 8.07
C SER A 259 14.82 3.47 7.12
N GLU A 260 13.95 3.70 6.15
CA GLU A 260 14.09 4.88 5.27
C GLU A 260 13.69 6.20 5.96
N PHE A 261 13.06 6.13 7.15
CA PHE A 261 12.38 7.27 7.79
C PHE A 261 12.75 7.52 9.26
N THR A 262 13.91 7.09 9.74
CA THR A 262 14.25 7.19 11.17
C THR A 262 14.27 8.62 11.71
N ASP A 263 14.67 9.61 10.92
CA ASP A 263 14.60 11.02 11.31
C ASP A 263 13.24 11.66 10.98
N TRP A 264 12.58 11.17 9.96
CA TRP A 264 11.24 11.64 9.59
C TRP A 264 10.19 11.27 10.63
N GLY A 265 10.39 10.16 11.38
CA GLY A 265 9.50 9.72 12.48
C GLY A 265 9.44 10.66 13.67
N LYS A 266 10.53 11.34 13.98
CA LYS A 266 10.63 12.25 15.12
C LYS A 266 9.84 13.55 14.93
N ASN A 267 9.59 13.99 13.68
CA ASN A 267 8.96 15.26 13.33
C ASN A 267 7.44 15.20 13.16
N GLY A 268 6.79 14.08 13.50
CA GLY A 268 5.35 13.87 13.32
C GLY A 268 4.97 13.43 11.89
N ASN A 269 3.67 13.37 11.59
CA ASN A 269 3.15 12.93 10.31
C ASN A 269 3.30 14.00 9.22
N CYS A 270 2.97 15.24 9.55
CA CYS A 270 3.09 16.39 8.67
C CYS A 270 4.28 17.26 9.11
N VAL A 271 5.11 17.69 8.17
CA VAL A 271 6.24 18.59 8.38
C VAL A 271 6.11 19.76 7.40
N CYS A 272 6.21 20.99 7.90
CA CYS A 272 6.16 22.21 7.11
C CYS A 272 7.48 22.95 7.24
N VAL A 273 8.08 23.35 6.11
CA VAL A 273 9.38 24.02 6.04
C VAL A 273 9.31 25.18 5.04
N GLU A 274 9.85 26.33 5.41
CA GLU A 274 10.11 27.42 4.47
C GLU A 274 11.41 27.13 3.73
N LEU A 275 11.32 26.83 2.42
CA LEU A 275 12.49 26.57 1.59
C LEU A 275 13.16 27.89 1.16
N THR A 276 12.36 28.83 0.71
CA THR A 276 12.77 30.20 0.39
C THR A 276 11.69 31.16 0.86
N CYS A 277 11.90 32.48 0.72
CA CYS A 277 10.85 33.46 1.02
C CYS A 277 9.61 33.32 0.11
N GLU A 278 9.73 32.62 -1.02
CA GLU A 278 8.66 32.45 -2.01
C GLU A 278 8.17 31.00 -2.13
N VAL A 279 8.82 30.01 -1.49
CA VAL A 279 8.51 28.59 -1.63
C VAL A 279 8.30 27.93 -0.28
N GLY A 280 7.09 27.46 -0.05
CA GLY A 280 6.72 26.62 1.08
C GLY A 280 6.81 25.12 0.73
N TYR A 281 7.07 24.29 1.73
CA TYR A 281 7.13 22.83 1.60
C TYR A 281 6.31 22.16 2.70
N ILE A 282 5.52 21.18 2.31
CA ILE A 282 4.70 20.36 3.19
C ILE A 282 4.98 18.91 2.88
N ARG A 283 5.49 18.15 3.86
CA ARG A 283 5.63 16.70 3.79
C ARG A 283 4.50 16.02 4.51
N VAL A 284 3.85 15.05 3.86
CA VAL A 284 2.86 14.16 4.49
C VAL A 284 3.30 12.72 4.32
N LYS A 285 3.58 12.03 5.44
CA LYS A 285 4.10 10.66 5.43
C LYS A 285 3.04 9.59 5.27
N SER A 286 1.87 9.82 5.87
CA SER A 286 0.76 8.88 5.88
C SER A 286 -0.56 9.64 5.89
N MET A 287 -1.56 9.08 5.25
CA MET A 287 -2.92 9.58 5.28
C MET A 287 -3.77 8.96 6.41
N GLY A 288 -3.14 8.67 7.57
CA GLY A 288 -3.83 8.09 8.72
C GLY A 288 -4.89 9.03 9.30
N GLY A 289 -6.08 8.51 9.56
CA GLY A 289 -7.22 9.30 10.04
C GLY A 289 -7.01 10.01 11.37
N ILE A 290 -6.15 9.46 12.24
CA ILE A 290 -5.79 10.07 13.52
C ILE A 290 -5.03 11.40 13.37
N PHE A 291 -4.44 11.65 12.22
CA PHE A 291 -3.63 12.84 11.95
C PHE A 291 -4.43 14.00 11.34
N ILE A 292 -5.62 13.75 10.78
CA ILE A 292 -6.36 14.74 9.97
C ILE A 292 -6.45 16.11 10.66
N LYS A 293 -6.95 16.16 11.90
CA LYS A 293 -7.17 17.44 12.61
C LYS A 293 -5.87 18.16 12.93
N ASN A 294 -4.88 17.42 13.44
CA ASN A 294 -3.61 18.02 13.87
C ASN A 294 -2.80 18.52 12.67
N ASP A 295 -2.76 17.75 11.59
CA ASP A 295 -2.01 18.13 10.41
C ASP A 295 -2.70 19.30 9.69
N ARG A 296 -4.04 19.32 9.61
CA ARG A 296 -4.79 20.45 9.08
C ARG A 296 -4.44 21.75 9.80
N LYS A 297 -4.48 21.73 11.13
CA LYS A 297 -4.10 22.87 11.97
C LYS A 297 -2.67 23.32 11.66
N LYS A 298 -1.73 22.37 11.60
CA LYS A 298 -0.32 22.67 11.33
C LYS A 298 -0.09 23.30 9.97
N ILE A 299 -0.77 22.79 8.92
CA ILE A 299 -0.71 23.36 7.57
C ILE A 299 -1.30 24.77 7.56
N SER A 300 -2.48 24.99 8.17
CA SER A 300 -3.11 26.31 8.27
C SER A 300 -2.18 27.31 8.94
N GLU A 301 -1.67 27.01 10.13
CA GLU A 301 -0.75 27.88 10.87
C GLU A 301 0.54 28.18 10.10
N PHE A 302 1.06 27.22 9.32
CA PHE A 302 2.23 27.43 8.48
C PHE A 302 1.95 28.41 7.36
N LEU A 303 0.84 28.27 6.66
CA LEU A 303 0.47 29.14 5.56
C LEU A 303 0.02 30.52 6.04
N GLU A 304 -0.65 30.63 7.18
CA GLU A 304 -1.00 31.91 7.81
C GLU A 304 0.25 32.73 8.18
N ARG A 305 1.26 32.07 8.81
CA ARG A 305 2.53 32.74 9.16
C ARG A 305 3.30 33.24 7.95
N SER A 306 3.12 32.63 6.80
CA SER A 306 3.74 33.12 5.56
C SER A 306 3.19 34.48 5.12
N GLY A 307 1.99 34.86 5.59
CA GLY A 307 1.34 36.11 5.20
C GLY A 307 1.05 36.19 3.71
N GLY A 308 0.86 35.04 3.02
CA GLY A 308 0.64 34.97 1.58
C GLY A 308 1.88 35.20 0.71
N LYS A 309 3.09 35.12 1.28
CA LYS A 309 4.36 35.37 0.54
C LYS A 309 4.72 34.24 -0.43
N TYR A 310 4.26 33.03 -0.17
CA TYR A 310 4.64 31.91 -1.03
C TYR A 310 3.92 31.97 -2.37
N GLY A 311 4.70 32.12 -3.45
CA GLY A 311 4.22 31.96 -4.81
C GLY A 311 4.16 30.50 -5.27
N LYS A 312 4.87 29.61 -4.55
CA LYS A 312 4.90 28.17 -4.82
C LYS A 312 4.76 27.36 -3.53
N LEU A 313 4.03 26.26 -3.61
CA LEU A 313 3.91 25.27 -2.53
C LEU A 313 4.25 23.87 -3.06
N VAL A 314 5.20 23.21 -2.41
CA VAL A 314 5.55 21.82 -2.68
C VAL A 314 4.87 20.93 -1.64
N ILE A 315 3.98 20.04 -2.08
CA ILE A 315 3.35 19.01 -1.24
C ILE A 315 4.02 17.69 -1.58
N ASP A 316 4.81 17.14 -0.65
CA ASP A 316 5.57 15.91 -0.88
C ASP A 316 4.87 14.72 -0.22
N ILE A 317 4.38 13.80 -1.05
CA ILE A 317 3.77 12.53 -0.64
C ILE A 317 4.55 11.31 -1.19
N ARG A 318 5.79 11.48 -1.58
CA ARG A 318 6.65 10.37 -2.00
C ARG A 318 6.74 9.32 -0.88
N HIS A 319 6.67 8.04 -1.22
CA HIS A 319 6.66 6.90 -0.29
C HIS A 319 5.50 6.93 0.74
N ASN A 320 4.47 7.73 0.51
CA ASN A 320 3.26 7.68 1.33
C ASN A 320 2.39 6.48 0.88
N SER A 321 2.33 5.45 1.70
CA SER A 321 1.58 4.23 1.40
C SER A 321 0.06 4.35 1.59
N GLY A 322 -0.46 5.57 1.84
CA GLY A 322 -1.89 5.82 1.97
C GLY A 322 -2.42 5.87 3.40
N GLY A 323 -3.65 5.47 3.58
CA GLY A 323 -4.43 5.52 4.82
C GLY A 323 -5.91 5.74 4.52
N LEU A 324 -6.47 6.86 4.95
CA LEU A 324 -7.85 7.24 4.66
C LEU A 324 -7.93 8.28 3.54
N VAL A 325 -8.79 8.05 2.57
CA VAL A 325 -9.05 8.96 1.44
C VAL A 325 -9.43 10.38 1.92
N TYR A 326 -10.16 10.47 3.03
CA TYR A 326 -10.52 11.77 3.63
C TYR A 326 -9.35 12.67 3.95
N TYR A 327 -8.21 12.10 4.33
CA TYR A 327 -7.04 12.90 4.66
C TYR A 327 -6.65 13.79 3.47
N GLY A 328 -6.56 13.20 2.28
CA GLY A 328 -6.26 13.92 1.04
C GLY A 328 -7.31 15.01 0.75
N CYS A 329 -8.57 14.63 0.77
CA CYS A 329 -9.66 15.54 0.50
C CYS A 329 -9.75 16.72 1.48
N ASP A 330 -9.74 16.44 2.79
CA ASP A 330 -9.98 17.46 3.81
C ASP A 330 -8.75 18.33 4.10
N ASN A 331 -7.53 17.80 3.96
CA ASN A 331 -6.33 18.53 4.29
C ASN A 331 -5.58 19.10 3.06
N LEU A 332 -5.71 18.43 1.88
CA LEU A 332 -4.85 18.74 0.76
C LEU A 332 -5.60 19.18 -0.52
N ILE A 333 -6.93 19.02 -0.61
CA ILE A 333 -7.71 19.46 -1.74
C ILE A 333 -8.65 20.60 -1.34
N ARG A 334 -9.69 20.31 -0.57
CA ARG A 334 -10.79 21.24 -0.27
C ARG A 334 -10.34 22.61 0.29
N PRO A 335 -9.30 22.70 1.16
CA PRO A 335 -8.83 23.98 1.66
C PRO A 335 -8.11 24.86 0.61
N PHE A 336 -7.74 24.30 -0.54
CA PHE A 336 -7.12 25.03 -1.66
C PHE A 336 -8.10 25.36 -2.77
N LEU A 337 -9.35 24.86 -2.72
CA LEU A 337 -10.36 25.17 -3.74
C LEU A 337 -11.01 26.54 -3.50
N ASP A 338 -11.19 27.30 -4.58
CA ASP A 338 -11.92 28.56 -4.58
C ASP A 338 -13.42 28.35 -4.76
N GLN A 339 -13.80 27.31 -5.47
CA GLN A 339 -15.17 26.98 -5.81
C GLN A 339 -15.41 25.48 -5.77
N THR A 340 -16.67 25.08 -5.79
CA THR A 340 -17.06 23.69 -5.94
C THR A 340 -16.54 23.14 -7.26
N VAL A 341 -15.87 21.97 -7.19
CA VAL A 341 -15.43 21.21 -8.36
C VAL A 341 -16.20 19.92 -8.50
N VAL A 342 -16.57 19.60 -9.74
CA VAL A 342 -17.26 18.35 -10.10
C VAL A 342 -16.37 17.59 -11.07
N TYR A 343 -16.12 16.33 -10.77
CA TYR A 343 -15.34 15.45 -11.64
C TYR A 343 -15.88 14.03 -11.64
N LYS A 344 -15.49 13.27 -12.66
CA LYS A 344 -15.98 11.91 -12.88
C LYS A 344 -14.84 10.90 -12.77
N GLN A 345 -15.18 9.72 -12.28
CA GLN A 345 -14.29 8.58 -12.20
C GLN A 345 -15.01 7.34 -12.72
N THR A 346 -14.30 6.47 -13.41
CA THR A 346 -14.85 5.22 -13.91
C THR A 346 -14.24 4.06 -13.15
N THR A 347 -15.10 3.17 -12.62
CA THR A 347 -14.67 1.95 -11.95
C THR A 347 -15.39 0.74 -12.52
N GLY A 348 -14.71 -0.40 -12.55
CA GLY A 348 -15.23 -1.67 -13.04
C GLY A 348 -15.17 -2.77 -11.98
N LEU A 349 -16.14 -3.68 -12.01
CA LEU A 349 -16.24 -4.85 -11.13
C LEU A 349 -16.60 -6.09 -11.95
N LYS A 350 -16.16 -7.25 -11.49
CA LYS A 350 -16.73 -8.52 -11.98
C LYS A 350 -18.16 -8.66 -11.48
N ARG A 351 -19.16 -8.91 -12.37
CA ARG A 351 -20.58 -9.03 -11.98
C ARG A 351 -20.84 -10.07 -10.90
N LYS A 352 -20.12 -11.18 -10.94
CA LYS A 352 -20.27 -12.25 -9.95
C LYS A 352 -19.92 -11.85 -8.52
N ILE A 353 -19.12 -10.79 -8.31
CA ILE A 353 -18.85 -10.30 -6.96
C ILE A 353 -20.15 -9.81 -6.30
N LEU A 354 -21.04 -9.17 -7.06
CA LEU A 354 -22.32 -8.65 -6.57
C LEU A 354 -23.28 -9.75 -6.12
N THR A 355 -23.16 -10.96 -6.68
CA THR A 355 -23.99 -12.11 -6.30
C THR A 355 -23.35 -12.98 -5.22
N ARG A 356 -22.01 -13.01 -5.13
CA ARG A 356 -21.29 -13.76 -4.09
C ARG A 356 -21.22 -13.04 -2.76
N LEU A 357 -21.19 -11.72 -2.79
CA LEU A 357 -21.36 -10.89 -1.61
C LEU A 357 -22.86 -10.81 -1.33
N GLY A 358 -23.30 -11.10 -0.09
CA GLY A 358 -24.71 -11.00 0.27
C GLY A 358 -25.26 -9.59 0.09
N PRO A 359 -26.59 -9.41 0.10
CA PRO A 359 -27.26 -8.13 -0.14
C PRO A 359 -26.75 -6.98 0.73
N GLN A 360 -26.35 -7.27 1.98
CA GLN A 360 -25.82 -6.27 2.90
C GLN A 360 -24.44 -5.77 2.48
N ALA A 361 -23.54 -6.68 2.05
CA ALA A 361 -22.23 -6.31 1.55
C ALA A 361 -22.32 -5.53 0.24
N VAL A 362 -23.21 -5.94 -0.67
CA VAL A 362 -23.49 -5.18 -1.91
C VAL A 362 -24.06 -3.79 -1.60
N GLN A 363 -24.97 -3.68 -0.62
CA GLN A 363 -25.50 -2.40 -0.19
C GLN A 363 -24.40 -1.54 0.48
N SER A 364 -23.47 -2.16 1.21
CA SER A 364 -22.33 -1.46 1.81
C SER A 364 -21.32 -1.03 0.75
N LEU A 365 -21.06 -1.84 -0.27
CA LEU A 365 -20.30 -1.42 -1.44
C LEU A 365 -20.93 -0.17 -2.09
N ARG A 366 -22.24 -0.21 -2.31
CA ARG A 366 -22.99 0.94 -2.85
C ARG A 366 -23.05 2.14 -1.91
N ARG A 367 -23.14 1.94 -0.58
CA ARG A 367 -23.15 2.99 0.45
C ARG A 367 -21.75 3.47 0.81
N GLY A 368 -20.74 2.61 0.80
CA GLY A 368 -19.35 2.98 1.04
C GLY A 368 -18.92 4.08 0.09
N VAL A 369 -19.39 4.05 -1.14
CA VAL A 369 -19.23 5.11 -2.12
C VAL A 369 -19.96 6.40 -1.69
N SER A 370 -21.10 6.32 -0.99
CA SER A 370 -21.95 7.47 -0.64
C SER A 370 -21.76 8.04 0.76
N THR A 371 -21.22 7.28 1.72
CA THR A 371 -21.13 7.72 3.13
C THR A 371 -19.90 8.54 3.43
N TRP A 372 -18.94 8.59 2.52
CA TRP A 372 -17.70 9.27 2.74
C TRP A 372 -17.73 10.72 2.23
N ALA A 373 -18.62 11.52 2.79
CA ALA A 373 -18.59 13.00 2.82
C ALA A 373 -18.80 13.76 1.50
N TYR A 374 -19.11 13.12 0.40
CA TYR A 374 -19.33 13.81 -0.88
C TYR A 374 -20.65 13.36 -1.50
N ASP A 375 -21.39 14.32 -2.05
CA ASP A 375 -22.55 14.00 -2.86
C ASP A 375 -22.07 13.23 -4.10
N LEU A 376 -22.24 11.92 -4.08
CA LEU A 376 -21.85 11.02 -5.17
C LEU A 376 -23.08 10.59 -5.95
N LYS A 377 -23.02 10.78 -7.26
CA LYS A 377 -23.94 10.11 -8.18
C LYS A 377 -23.20 8.97 -8.84
N THR A 378 -23.78 7.79 -8.82
CA THR A 378 -23.21 6.61 -9.43
C THR A 378 -24.17 6.11 -10.51
N GLU A 379 -23.71 6.02 -11.73
CA GLU A 379 -24.48 5.56 -12.87
C GLU A 379 -23.78 4.33 -13.50
N GLU A 380 -24.55 3.26 -13.78
CA GLU A 380 -24.04 2.14 -14.56
C GLU A 380 -23.85 2.58 -16.00
N ILE A 381 -22.68 2.29 -16.56
CA ILE A 381 -22.33 2.62 -17.95
C ILE A 381 -21.97 1.36 -18.72
N ASN A 382 -21.97 1.45 -20.04
CA ASN A 382 -21.50 0.37 -20.89
C ASN A 382 -20.01 0.09 -20.59
N PRO A 383 -19.60 -1.18 -20.53
CA PRO A 383 -18.20 -1.53 -20.37
C PRO A 383 -17.33 -0.90 -21.47
N PRO A 384 -16.12 -0.43 -21.12
CA PRO A 384 -15.15 -0.01 -22.11
C PRO A 384 -14.80 -1.14 -23.09
N GLU A 385 -14.26 -0.79 -24.26
CA GLU A 385 -13.79 -1.75 -25.24
C GLU A 385 -12.82 -2.78 -24.62
N GLY A 386 -13.03 -4.04 -24.92
CA GLY A 386 -12.23 -5.15 -24.38
C GLY A 386 -12.78 -5.79 -23.10
N PHE A 387 -13.91 -5.33 -22.58
CA PHE A 387 -14.60 -5.94 -21.44
C PHE A 387 -15.96 -6.51 -21.85
N ASP A 388 -16.19 -7.76 -21.47
CA ASP A 388 -17.48 -8.44 -21.70
C ASP A 388 -18.52 -7.93 -20.69
N GLY A 389 -19.65 -7.40 -21.20
CA GLY A 389 -20.76 -6.90 -20.38
C GLY A 389 -21.47 -7.96 -19.55
N ASP A 390 -21.39 -9.24 -19.93
CA ASP A 390 -21.93 -10.35 -19.14
C ASP A 390 -21.05 -10.68 -17.93
N GLU A 391 -19.75 -10.42 -18.03
CA GLU A 391 -18.79 -10.65 -16.93
C GLU A 391 -18.52 -9.40 -16.10
N TRP A 392 -18.60 -8.21 -16.68
CA TRP A 392 -18.24 -6.95 -16.07
C TRP A 392 -19.41 -5.98 -15.94
N VAL A 393 -19.34 -5.15 -14.92
CA VAL A 393 -20.17 -3.95 -14.77
C VAL A 393 -19.26 -2.76 -14.49
N PHE A 394 -19.54 -1.65 -15.18
CA PHE A 394 -18.81 -0.40 -14.99
C PHE A 394 -19.74 0.67 -14.46
N TYR A 395 -19.19 1.51 -13.61
CA TYR A 395 -19.89 2.66 -13.04
C TYR A 395 -19.12 3.93 -13.31
N GLU A 396 -19.83 4.97 -13.72
CA GLU A 396 -19.35 6.34 -13.66
C GLU A 396 -19.77 6.95 -12.33
N ILE A 397 -18.79 7.48 -11.60
CA ILE A 397 -18.96 8.09 -10.29
C ILE A 397 -18.71 9.57 -10.45
N THR A 398 -19.74 10.38 -10.29
CA THR A 398 -19.61 11.85 -10.25
C THR A 398 -19.37 12.28 -8.82
N ARG A 399 -18.29 13.01 -8.59
CA ARG A 399 -17.91 13.58 -7.30
C ARG A 399 -18.05 15.08 -7.31
N GLU A 400 -18.66 15.62 -6.25
CA GLU A 400 -18.75 17.06 -5.99
C GLU A 400 -17.93 17.39 -4.74
N LEU A 401 -16.88 18.19 -4.89
CA LEU A 401 -16.03 18.66 -3.79
C LEU A 401 -16.28 20.15 -3.55
N LYS A 402 -16.84 20.47 -2.38
CA LYS A 402 -17.05 21.85 -1.92
C LYS A 402 -15.82 22.35 -1.20
N PRO A 403 -15.42 23.61 -1.37
CA PRO A 403 -14.40 24.24 -0.55
C PRO A 403 -14.68 24.01 0.95
N SER A 404 -13.63 23.96 1.74
CA SER A 404 -13.74 23.98 3.19
C SER A 404 -13.02 25.21 3.74
N ASP A 405 -12.77 25.29 5.06
CA ASP A 405 -11.97 26.40 5.64
C ASP A 405 -10.67 26.57 4.83
N ARG A 406 -10.57 27.68 4.14
CA ARG A 406 -9.51 27.93 3.17
C ARG A 406 -8.18 28.20 3.83
N TYR A 407 -7.12 27.69 3.21
CA TYR A 407 -5.77 28.08 3.52
C TYR A 407 -5.44 29.44 2.90
N ASN A 408 -4.63 30.23 3.60
CA ASN A 408 -4.14 31.49 3.06
C ASN A 408 -3.01 31.24 2.04
N PHE A 409 -3.38 30.76 0.86
CA PHE A 409 -2.47 30.44 -0.23
C PHE A 409 -3.18 30.59 -1.58
N SER A 410 -2.50 31.23 -2.54
CA SER A 410 -3.01 31.46 -3.90
C SER A 410 -1.97 31.24 -5.01
N GLY A 411 -0.81 30.67 -4.67
CA GLY A 411 0.27 30.37 -5.62
C GLY A 411 0.13 29.02 -6.34
N ASP A 412 1.17 28.65 -7.06
CA ASP A 412 1.25 27.36 -7.75
C ASP A 412 1.51 26.21 -6.78
N ILE A 413 0.80 25.09 -6.94
CA ILE A 413 0.97 23.89 -6.12
C ILE A 413 1.61 22.78 -6.95
N TYR A 414 2.66 22.19 -6.41
CA TYR A 414 3.37 21.03 -6.97
C TYR A 414 3.28 19.87 -6.00
N VAL A 415 2.77 18.73 -6.45
CA VAL A 415 2.67 17.51 -5.63
C VAL A 415 3.71 16.50 -6.09
N LEU A 416 4.67 16.17 -5.21
CA LEU A 416 5.70 15.18 -5.49
C LEU A 416 5.15 13.78 -5.23
N ILE A 417 5.21 12.93 -6.25
CA ILE A 417 4.77 11.53 -6.25
C ILE A 417 5.87 10.60 -6.74
N ASP A 418 5.85 9.35 -6.28
CA ASP A 418 6.80 8.32 -6.71
C ASP A 418 6.19 6.90 -6.66
N GLY A 419 6.95 5.89 -7.03
CA GLY A 419 6.53 4.49 -6.99
C GLY A 419 6.25 3.93 -5.59
N GLY A 420 6.46 4.68 -4.52
CA GLY A 420 6.06 4.36 -3.15
C GLY A 420 4.75 5.03 -2.71
N THR A 421 4.22 5.95 -3.52
CA THR A 421 2.92 6.60 -3.31
C THR A 421 1.80 5.62 -3.66
N ALA A 422 0.96 5.22 -2.69
CA ALA A 422 0.00 4.14 -2.88
C ALA A 422 -1.33 4.37 -2.16
N SER A 423 -2.38 3.63 -2.55
CA SER A 423 -3.68 3.58 -1.88
C SER A 423 -4.29 4.98 -1.75
N ALA A 424 -4.69 5.43 -0.56
CA ALA A 424 -5.27 6.76 -0.36
C ALA A 424 -4.37 7.92 -0.81
N ALA A 425 -3.03 7.74 -0.81
CA ALA A 425 -2.11 8.74 -1.35
C ALA A 425 -2.12 8.77 -2.88
N ASP A 426 -2.26 7.61 -3.52
CA ASP A 426 -2.47 7.55 -4.95
C ASP A 426 -3.87 8.03 -5.35
N ASN A 427 -4.89 7.75 -4.54
CA ASN A 427 -6.23 8.32 -4.74
C ASN A 427 -6.18 9.86 -4.75
N TYR A 428 -5.46 10.44 -3.78
CA TYR A 428 -5.22 11.87 -3.77
C TYR A 428 -4.49 12.36 -5.04
N ALA A 429 -3.44 11.67 -5.48
CA ALA A 429 -2.74 12.02 -6.72
C ALA A 429 -3.68 11.92 -7.95
N ASN A 430 -4.51 10.88 -8.01
CA ASN A 430 -5.50 10.71 -9.08
C ASN A 430 -6.56 11.83 -9.07
N ASP A 431 -7.01 12.23 -7.89
CA ASP A 431 -7.95 13.36 -7.74
C ASP A 431 -7.29 14.69 -8.15
N VAL A 432 -6.03 14.95 -7.73
CA VAL A 432 -5.25 16.11 -8.18
C VAL A 432 -5.21 16.22 -9.69
N ARG A 433 -4.91 15.11 -10.37
CA ARG A 433 -4.83 15.04 -11.83
C ARG A 433 -6.18 15.33 -12.51
N ARG A 434 -7.29 14.85 -11.92
CA ARG A 434 -8.64 15.05 -12.45
C ARG A 434 -9.15 16.48 -12.23
N ILE A 435 -8.86 17.04 -11.08
CA ILE A 435 -9.30 18.38 -10.69
C ILE A 435 -8.41 19.46 -11.32
N GLY A 436 -7.10 19.21 -11.44
CA GLY A 436 -6.14 20.13 -12.06
C GLY A 436 -5.76 21.33 -11.20
N TYR A 437 -6.03 21.33 -9.88
CA TYR A 437 -5.68 22.45 -8.99
C TYR A 437 -4.18 22.50 -8.63
N ALA A 438 -3.44 21.43 -8.90
CA ALA A 438 -2.01 21.32 -8.67
C ALA A 438 -1.34 20.52 -9.80
N LYS A 439 -0.01 20.58 -9.90
CA LYS A 439 0.80 19.79 -10.84
C LYS A 439 1.42 18.60 -10.14
N LEU A 440 1.22 17.41 -10.68
CA LEU A 440 1.92 16.20 -10.23
C LEU A 440 3.32 16.14 -10.83
N VAL A 441 4.33 15.97 -9.99
CA VAL A 441 5.75 15.97 -10.40
C VAL A 441 6.44 14.74 -9.87
N GLY A 442 7.25 14.08 -10.69
CA GLY A 442 8.08 12.95 -10.28
C GLY A 442 7.86 11.70 -11.10
N GLN A 443 7.46 10.60 -10.49
CA GLN A 443 7.26 9.30 -11.15
C GLN A 443 5.84 8.79 -10.96
N ARG A 444 5.44 7.83 -11.81
CA ARG A 444 4.17 7.13 -11.59
C ARG A 444 4.10 6.56 -10.18
N THR A 445 2.92 6.67 -9.59
CA THR A 445 2.63 6.08 -8.29
C THR A 445 2.65 4.55 -8.34
N TYR A 446 2.60 3.92 -7.17
CA TYR A 446 2.43 2.47 -7.05
C TYR A 446 1.06 2.02 -7.59
N GLY A 447 0.02 2.85 -7.46
CA GLY A 447 -1.35 2.48 -7.75
C GLY A 447 -2.18 2.14 -6.52
N SER A 448 -3.23 1.37 -6.74
CA SER A 448 -4.19 0.96 -5.72
C SER A 448 -5.05 2.10 -5.17
N ALA A 449 -5.37 3.09 -6.02
CA ALA A 449 -6.32 4.16 -5.70
C ALA A 449 -7.77 3.67 -5.71
N GLY A 450 -8.02 2.51 -6.31
CA GLY A 450 -9.33 2.05 -6.73
C GLY A 450 -10.35 1.80 -5.65
N ALA A 451 -10.00 1.53 -4.44
CA ALA A 451 -10.92 1.13 -3.37
C ALA A 451 -12.12 2.10 -3.14
N TYR A 452 -12.90 2.35 -4.20
CA TYR A 452 -14.27 2.92 -4.10
C TYR A 452 -15.21 1.93 -3.47
N PHE A 453 -15.00 0.67 -3.79
CA PHE A 453 -15.59 -0.44 -3.12
C PHE A 453 -14.53 -0.97 -2.17
N ASN A 454 -14.77 -0.90 -0.86
CA ASN A 454 -13.83 -1.45 0.11
C ASN A 454 -13.35 -2.83 -0.32
N PRO A 455 -12.06 -3.16 -0.10
CA PRO A 455 -11.57 -4.49 -0.38
C PRO A 455 -12.43 -5.55 0.30
N VAL A 456 -12.69 -6.65 -0.38
CA VAL A 456 -13.55 -7.72 0.13
C VAL A 456 -12.77 -8.72 0.95
N LEU A 457 -13.40 -9.26 1.99
CA LEU A 457 -12.87 -10.35 2.78
C LEU A 457 -13.27 -11.69 2.17
N VAL A 458 -12.27 -12.51 1.87
CA VAL A 458 -12.45 -13.85 1.31
C VAL A 458 -11.97 -14.88 2.31
N ARG A 459 -12.91 -15.67 2.86
CA ARG A 459 -12.60 -16.73 3.82
C ARG A 459 -12.52 -18.06 3.12
N LEU A 460 -11.40 -18.78 3.28
CA LEU A 460 -11.25 -20.13 2.76
C LEU A 460 -12.16 -21.11 3.48
N PRO A 461 -12.84 -22.02 2.76
CA PRO A 461 -13.88 -22.88 3.33
C PRO A 461 -13.34 -23.87 4.35
N ALA A 462 -12.20 -24.52 4.08
CA ALA A 462 -11.64 -25.57 4.92
C ALA A 462 -10.71 -25.03 6.01
N SER A 463 -9.67 -24.27 5.66
CA SER A 463 -8.72 -23.73 6.63
C SER A 463 -9.29 -22.60 7.48
N GLY A 464 -10.17 -21.80 6.90
CA GLY A 464 -10.67 -20.57 7.53
C GLY A 464 -9.70 -19.40 7.49
N MET A 465 -8.62 -19.46 6.67
CA MET A 465 -7.80 -18.29 6.37
C MET A 465 -8.68 -17.21 5.77
N ILE A 466 -8.42 -15.94 6.12
CA ILE A 466 -9.13 -14.80 5.56
C ILE A 466 -8.12 -13.92 4.82
N PHE A 467 -8.40 -13.67 3.57
CA PHE A 467 -7.66 -12.75 2.72
C PHE A 467 -8.50 -11.52 2.42
N VAL A 468 -7.81 -10.40 2.29
CA VAL A 468 -8.34 -9.17 1.73
C VAL A 468 -8.00 -9.18 0.26
N LEU A 469 -8.94 -8.84 -0.61
CA LEU A 469 -8.74 -8.76 -2.05
C LEU A 469 -9.42 -7.51 -2.61
N GLU A 470 -8.84 -6.96 -3.69
CA GLU A 470 -9.43 -5.84 -4.41
C GLU A 470 -10.79 -6.25 -5.01
N ALA A 471 -11.74 -5.34 -4.94
CA ALA A 471 -13.09 -5.55 -5.47
C ALA A 471 -13.31 -4.85 -6.81
N ASP A 472 -12.63 -3.74 -7.04
CA ASP A 472 -12.85 -2.88 -8.20
C ASP A 472 -11.54 -2.52 -8.92
N LEU A 473 -11.72 -1.93 -10.10
CA LEU A 473 -10.71 -1.51 -11.03
C LEU A 473 -10.95 -0.04 -11.37
N LEU A 474 -10.04 0.86 -11.02
CA LEU A 474 -10.13 2.26 -11.37
C LEU A 474 -9.53 2.54 -12.75
N VAL A 475 -10.27 3.21 -13.62
CA VAL A 475 -9.77 3.69 -14.91
C VAL A 475 -9.18 5.09 -14.74
N ASN A 476 -7.91 5.26 -15.08
CA ASN A 476 -7.20 6.53 -15.08
C ASN A 476 -7.69 7.46 -16.19
N THR A 477 -7.33 8.75 -16.11
CA THR A 477 -7.68 9.73 -17.16
C THR A 477 -6.98 9.47 -18.49
N ASP A 478 -5.88 8.73 -18.49
CA ASP A 478 -5.15 8.30 -19.71
C ASP A 478 -5.64 6.95 -20.25
N GLY A 479 -6.73 6.39 -19.71
CA GLY A 479 -7.30 5.11 -20.13
C GLY A 479 -6.58 3.88 -19.56
N THR A 480 -5.50 4.04 -18.80
CA THR A 480 -4.82 2.94 -18.11
C THR A 480 -5.57 2.54 -16.84
N TYR A 481 -5.24 1.39 -16.25
CA TYR A 481 -5.85 0.91 -15.01
C TYR A 481 -4.96 1.25 -13.83
N ASN A 482 -5.51 1.95 -12.85
CA ASN A 482 -4.73 2.50 -11.75
C ASN A 482 -3.97 1.40 -10.95
N GLU A 483 -4.62 0.30 -10.64
CA GLU A 483 -4.03 -0.82 -9.89
C GLU A 483 -2.87 -1.49 -10.65
N ILE A 484 -2.82 -1.33 -11.96
CA ILE A 484 -1.76 -1.88 -12.82
C ILE A 484 -0.64 -0.87 -13.04
N SER A 485 -1.00 0.37 -13.33
CA SER A 485 -0.08 1.38 -13.87
C SER A 485 0.21 2.53 -12.91
N GLY A 486 -0.58 2.69 -11.83
CA GLY A 486 -0.54 3.88 -10.97
C GLY A 486 -1.00 5.16 -11.68
N THR A 487 -0.96 6.27 -10.96
CA THR A 487 -1.25 7.61 -11.49
C THR A 487 0.01 8.20 -12.12
N ALA A 488 -0.09 8.68 -13.36
CA ALA A 488 1.03 9.34 -14.04
C ALA A 488 1.26 10.75 -13.49
N PRO A 489 2.51 11.22 -13.38
CA PRO A 489 2.80 12.64 -13.12
C PRO A 489 2.44 13.48 -14.35
N ASP A 490 2.22 14.80 -14.14
CA ASP A 490 2.16 15.79 -15.23
C ASP A 490 3.56 16.11 -15.76
N ILE A 491 4.55 16.07 -14.87
CA ILE A 491 5.95 16.31 -15.17
C ILE A 491 6.77 15.15 -14.66
N GLU A 492 7.22 14.29 -15.57
CA GLU A 492 8.03 13.13 -15.23
C GLU A 492 9.49 13.53 -14.98
N LEU A 493 10.04 13.04 -13.87
CA LEU A 493 11.44 13.25 -13.50
C LEU A 493 12.15 11.91 -13.31
N PRO A 494 13.47 11.84 -13.56
CA PRO A 494 14.26 10.64 -13.27
C PRO A 494 14.15 10.23 -11.80
N PRO A 495 14.31 8.93 -11.48
CA PRO A 495 14.33 8.47 -10.08
C PRO A 495 15.37 9.25 -9.27
N CYS A 496 14.99 9.71 -8.08
CA CYS A 496 15.93 10.26 -7.11
C CYS A 496 15.75 9.61 -5.74
N GLU A 497 16.80 9.65 -4.93
CA GLU A 497 16.69 9.23 -3.52
C GLU A 497 15.97 10.31 -2.72
N LEU A 498 15.20 9.87 -1.71
CA LEU A 498 14.61 10.83 -0.77
C LEU A 498 15.70 11.50 0.07
N PRO A 499 15.52 12.78 0.42
CA PRO A 499 16.44 13.48 1.30
C PRO A 499 16.58 12.73 2.65
N ALA A 500 17.78 12.76 3.21
CA ALA A 500 18.07 12.07 4.47
C ALA A 500 17.29 12.64 5.66
N SER A 501 16.93 13.92 5.59
CA SER A 501 16.13 14.61 6.61
C SER A 501 15.23 15.69 5.98
N VAL A 502 14.31 16.23 6.76
CA VAL A 502 13.42 17.34 6.36
C VAL A 502 13.95 18.70 6.79
N THR A 503 15.25 18.84 6.90
CA THR A 503 15.88 20.15 7.08
C THR A 503 15.88 20.93 5.77
N LYS A 504 15.84 22.25 5.86
CA LYS A 504 15.85 23.15 4.69
C LYS A 504 17.00 22.82 3.73
N ASP A 505 18.22 22.65 4.26
CA ASP A 505 19.42 22.41 3.45
C ASP A 505 19.36 21.06 2.72
N GLU A 506 18.88 20.00 3.37
CA GLU A 506 18.71 18.69 2.75
C GLU A 506 17.61 18.69 1.69
N LEU A 507 16.50 19.41 1.96
CA LEU A 507 15.41 19.55 0.99
C LEU A 507 15.84 20.34 -0.25
N LEU A 508 16.66 21.39 -0.10
CA LEU A 508 17.18 22.16 -1.24
C LEU A 508 18.22 21.39 -2.08
N ARG A 509 18.81 20.30 -1.54
CA ARG A 509 19.67 19.39 -2.30
C ARG A 509 18.90 18.32 -3.06
N ASP A 510 17.62 18.13 -2.75
CA ASP A 510 16.76 17.19 -3.48
C ASP A 510 16.57 17.71 -4.92
N GLU A 511 16.93 16.90 -5.91
CA GLU A 511 16.92 17.28 -7.32
C GLU A 511 15.54 17.73 -7.83
N TRP A 512 14.47 17.12 -7.32
CA TRP A 512 13.11 17.44 -7.75
C TRP A 512 12.64 18.76 -7.13
N ILE A 513 12.93 18.93 -5.85
CA ILE A 513 12.61 20.17 -5.12
C ILE A 513 13.40 21.35 -5.70
N ALA A 514 14.70 21.17 -5.96
CA ALA A 514 15.56 22.21 -6.54
C ALA A 514 15.01 22.70 -7.88
N LYS A 515 14.60 21.80 -8.78
CA LYS A 515 14.00 22.15 -10.08
C LYS A 515 12.72 22.97 -9.95
N ILE A 516 11.89 22.71 -8.92
CA ILE A 516 10.67 23.51 -8.65
C ILE A 516 11.05 24.89 -8.11
N VAL A 517 12.00 24.96 -7.19
CA VAL A 517 12.50 26.21 -6.60
C VAL A 517 13.09 27.10 -7.69
N GLU A 518 13.92 26.55 -8.55
CA GLU A 518 14.58 27.24 -9.66
C GLU A 518 13.62 27.62 -10.82
N GLY A 519 12.41 27.10 -10.82
CA GLY A 519 11.42 27.36 -11.87
C GLY A 519 11.66 26.59 -13.18
N VAL A 520 12.57 25.61 -13.17
CA VAL A 520 12.85 24.73 -14.32
C VAL A 520 11.65 23.81 -14.61
N VAL A 521 10.87 23.52 -13.57
CA VAL A 521 9.61 22.77 -13.64
C VAL A 521 8.48 23.79 -13.55
N GLY A 522 7.97 24.29 -14.68
CA GLY A 522 6.87 25.25 -14.61
C GLY A 522 6.82 26.28 -15.74
N GLY A 523 7.28 25.93 -16.92
CA GLY A 523 7.02 26.74 -18.11
C GLY A 523 5.52 26.92 -18.30
N LYS A 524 5.06 28.18 -18.32
CA LYS A 524 3.66 28.57 -18.52
C LYS A 524 3.03 27.79 -19.68
N THR A 525 2.11 26.89 -19.37
CA THR A 525 1.10 26.50 -20.35
C THR A 525 0.05 27.60 -20.35
N HIS A 526 0.19 28.59 -21.20
CA HIS A 526 -0.93 29.39 -21.68
C HIS A 526 -1.78 28.43 -22.51
N GLY A 527 -2.81 27.90 -21.90
CA GLY A 527 -3.85 27.16 -22.59
C GLY A 527 -5.04 28.07 -22.73
N GLY A 528 -5.50 28.19 -23.95
CA GLY A 528 -6.76 28.81 -24.26
C GLY A 528 -7.98 27.97 -23.86
#